data_078b307e15389853aa0362f9d3afcf48
#
_entry.id   078b307e15389853aa0362f9d3afcf48
#
_cell.length_a   1.000
_cell.length_b   1.000
_cell.length_c   1.000
_cell.angle_alpha   90.00
_cell.angle_beta   90.00
_cell.angle_gamma   90.00
#
_symmetry.space_group_name_H-M   'P 1'
#
loop_
_entity.id
_entity.type
_entity.pdbx_description
1 polymer ?
#
loop_
_entity_poly.entity_id
_entity_poly.type
_entity_poly.pdbx_seq_one_letter_code
_entity_poly.pdbx_strand_id
1 'polypeptide(L)'
;AAIITVCGLGFTFKDVANAAHHLRSVEGRMQVVKGGGDTRVVVDFAHTPDALERALTALSQSCSGDLWAVFGCGGDRDVGKRSEMGRVAQALADRVVVTNDNPRSEDPLRIAQAIAAGCSGDGVHIELDRAEAIRYAIRSAKAGDTVLVAGKGHENYQHIGHERRPFSDVVCAEQALWEREGGLQ
;
A
#
# COMPACT_ATOMS: atom_id res chain seq x y z
N ALA A 1 -12.62 18.89 -3.78
CA ALA A 1 -12.45 19.61 -5.04
C ALA A 1 -13.54 19.22 -6.06
N ALA A 2 -13.62 17.97 -6.55
CA ALA A 2 -14.56 17.54 -7.59
C ALA A 2 -16.03 17.89 -7.29
N ILE A 3 -16.52 17.62 -6.09
CA ILE A 3 -17.89 17.95 -5.67
C ILE A 3 -18.16 19.47 -5.81
N ILE A 4 -17.25 20.30 -5.34
CA ILE A 4 -17.37 21.77 -5.42
C ILE A 4 -17.40 22.23 -6.88
N THR A 5 -16.55 21.65 -7.72
CA THR A 5 -16.52 21.98 -9.16
C THR A 5 -17.85 21.64 -9.84
N VAL A 6 -18.40 20.46 -9.58
CA VAL A 6 -19.67 20.02 -10.19
C VAL A 6 -20.85 20.86 -9.69
N CYS A 7 -20.87 21.24 -8.40
CA CYS A 7 -21.86 22.20 -7.87
C CYS A 7 -21.71 23.57 -8.52
N GLY A 8 -20.49 24.03 -8.81
CA GLY A 8 -20.23 25.27 -9.54
C GLY A 8 -20.73 25.25 -10.99
N LEU A 9 -20.94 24.07 -11.58
CA LEU A 9 -21.57 23.89 -12.89
C LEU A 9 -23.09 23.83 -12.83
N GLY A 10 -23.71 24.09 -11.66
CA GLY A 10 -25.16 24.20 -11.49
C GLY A 10 -25.87 22.94 -10.99
N PHE A 11 -25.13 21.85 -10.68
CA PHE A 11 -25.75 20.66 -10.06
C PHE A 11 -25.95 20.88 -8.56
N THR A 12 -27.06 20.32 -8.02
CA THR A 12 -27.29 20.43 -6.57
C THR A 12 -26.34 19.55 -5.78
N PHE A 13 -25.95 19.94 -4.56
CA PHE A 13 -25.13 19.11 -3.68
C PHE A 13 -25.73 17.71 -3.46
N LYS A 14 -27.06 17.64 -3.37
CA LYS A 14 -27.80 16.39 -3.19
C LYS A 14 -27.61 15.43 -4.39
N ASP A 15 -27.69 15.94 -5.60
CA ASP A 15 -27.51 15.13 -6.82
C ASP A 15 -26.07 14.65 -6.92
N VAL A 16 -25.11 15.53 -6.63
CA VAL A 16 -23.68 15.17 -6.64
C VAL A 16 -23.35 14.14 -5.55
N ALA A 17 -23.90 14.29 -4.35
CA ALA A 17 -23.72 13.32 -3.26
C ALA A 17 -24.33 11.95 -3.62
N ASN A 18 -25.53 11.92 -4.19
CA ASN A 18 -26.14 10.70 -4.66
C ASN A 18 -25.31 10.03 -5.76
N ALA A 19 -24.79 10.78 -6.72
CA ALA A 19 -23.92 10.26 -7.77
C ALA A 19 -22.60 9.72 -7.20
N ALA A 20 -22.08 10.31 -6.14
CA ALA A 20 -20.84 9.89 -5.50
C ALA A 20 -20.91 8.45 -4.93
N HIS A 21 -22.09 7.97 -4.52
CA HIS A 21 -22.29 6.58 -4.08
C HIS A 21 -22.09 5.55 -5.19
N HIS A 22 -22.19 5.96 -6.45
CA HIS A 22 -21.98 5.09 -7.63
C HIS A 22 -20.54 5.16 -8.17
N LEU A 23 -19.69 6.03 -7.61
CA LEU A 23 -18.30 6.10 -8.00
C LEU A 23 -17.56 4.83 -7.57
N ARG A 24 -16.79 4.28 -8.50
CA ARG A 24 -15.85 3.20 -8.21
C ARG A 24 -14.45 3.82 -8.04
N SER A 25 -13.67 3.27 -7.12
CA SER A 25 -12.26 3.65 -7.00
C SER A 25 -11.53 3.32 -8.30
N VAL A 26 -10.58 4.17 -8.66
CA VAL A 26 -9.65 3.85 -9.74
C VAL A 26 -8.78 2.69 -9.29
N GLU A 27 -8.55 1.72 -10.17
CA GLU A 27 -7.73 0.55 -9.87
C GLU A 27 -6.34 0.98 -9.34
N GLY A 28 -5.91 0.37 -8.23
CA GLY A 28 -4.64 0.68 -7.59
C GLY A 28 -4.52 2.08 -7.00
N ARG A 29 -5.63 2.78 -6.74
CA ARG A 29 -5.68 4.07 -6.06
C ARG A 29 -6.62 3.99 -4.86
N MET A 30 -6.06 3.95 -3.66
CA MET A 30 -6.82 3.74 -2.41
C MET A 30 -7.87 2.64 -2.58
N GLN A 31 -7.52 1.59 -3.33
CA GLN A 31 -8.41 0.50 -3.67
C GLN A 31 -8.55 -0.43 -2.47
N VAL A 32 -9.75 -0.51 -1.91
CA VAL A 32 -10.06 -1.48 -0.87
C VAL A 32 -10.21 -2.86 -1.50
N VAL A 33 -9.41 -3.81 -1.01
CA VAL A 33 -9.47 -5.22 -1.40
C VAL A 33 -10.60 -5.89 -0.63
N LYS A 34 -11.42 -6.67 -1.33
CA LYS A 34 -12.58 -7.34 -0.75
C LYS A 34 -12.17 -8.58 0.04
N GLY A 35 -12.83 -8.83 1.16
CA GLY A 35 -12.56 -9.95 2.07
C GLY A 35 -11.90 -9.49 3.37
N GLY A 36 -11.50 -10.44 4.24
CA GLY A 36 -10.70 -10.16 5.44
C GLY A 36 -11.49 -9.84 6.71
N GLY A 37 -12.82 -9.97 6.68
CA GLY A 37 -13.64 -9.71 7.87
C GLY A 37 -13.41 -8.29 8.40
N ASP A 38 -12.93 -8.17 9.65
CA ASP A 38 -12.71 -6.89 10.31
C ASP A 38 -11.33 -6.24 10.01
N THR A 39 -10.50 -6.85 9.15
CA THR A 39 -9.22 -6.28 8.71
C THR A 39 -9.38 -5.63 7.34
N ARG A 40 -9.02 -4.36 7.22
CA ARG A 40 -9.08 -3.64 5.95
C ARG A 40 -7.73 -3.69 5.23
N VAL A 41 -7.73 -4.10 3.96
CA VAL A 41 -6.55 -4.06 3.09
C VAL A 41 -6.77 -3.05 1.98
N VAL A 42 -5.79 -2.17 1.76
CA VAL A 42 -5.86 -1.09 0.76
C VAL A 42 -4.63 -1.16 -0.12
N VAL A 43 -4.83 -1.14 -1.44
CA VAL A 43 -3.74 -1.06 -2.43
C VAL A 43 -3.69 0.34 -3.02
N ASP A 44 -2.49 0.94 -3.04
CA ASP A 44 -2.27 2.29 -3.57
C ASP A 44 -0.98 2.41 -4.38
N PHE A 45 -0.97 3.35 -5.32
CA PHE A 45 0.20 3.67 -6.16
C PHE A 45 1.20 4.61 -5.47
N ALA A 46 1.08 4.91 -4.20
CA ALA A 46 1.97 5.80 -3.46
C ALA A 46 3.42 5.27 -3.46
N HIS A 47 4.28 5.91 -4.26
CA HIS A 47 5.67 5.52 -4.47
C HIS A 47 6.65 6.70 -4.26
N THR A 48 6.19 7.77 -3.63
CA THR A 48 6.97 8.93 -3.20
C THR A 48 6.68 9.23 -1.73
N PRO A 49 7.58 9.92 -1.00
CA PRO A 49 7.35 10.29 0.40
C PRO A 49 6.02 11.01 0.62
N ASP A 50 5.75 12.04 -0.15
CA ASP A 50 4.50 12.83 -0.14
C ASP A 50 3.25 11.98 -0.36
N ALA A 51 3.29 11.07 -1.35
CA ALA A 51 2.15 10.22 -1.65
C ALA A 51 1.91 9.19 -0.53
N LEU A 52 2.99 8.62 0.03
CA LEU A 52 2.91 7.68 1.15
C LEU A 52 2.38 8.37 2.41
N GLU A 53 2.84 9.58 2.70
CA GLU A 53 2.35 10.40 3.81
C GLU A 53 0.85 10.65 3.71
N ARG A 54 0.38 11.08 2.54
CA ARG A 54 -1.05 11.33 2.29
C ARG A 54 -1.90 10.06 2.42
N ALA A 55 -1.41 8.94 1.89
CA ALA A 55 -2.13 7.67 1.98
C ALA A 55 -2.25 7.20 3.43
N LEU A 56 -1.14 7.20 4.19
CA LEU A 56 -1.13 6.81 5.60
C LEU A 56 -2.00 7.75 6.46
N THR A 57 -1.87 9.08 6.27
CA THR A 57 -2.69 10.07 6.99
C THR A 57 -4.19 9.88 6.71
N ALA A 58 -4.57 9.60 5.47
CA ALA A 58 -5.97 9.35 5.13
C ALA A 58 -6.51 8.07 5.79
N LEU A 59 -5.69 7.02 5.87
CA LEU A 59 -6.08 5.74 6.46
C LEU A 59 -6.12 5.80 7.98
N SER A 60 -5.21 6.51 8.62
CA SER A 60 -5.16 6.64 10.09
C SER A 60 -6.46 7.23 10.67
N GLN A 61 -7.13 8.14 9.93
CA GLN A 61 -8.40 8.75 10.37
C GLN A 61 -9.55 7.75 10.52
N SER A 62 -9.47 6.59 9.89
CA SER A 62 -10.52 5.56 9.88
C SER A 62 -10.01 4.17 10.29
N CYS A 63 -8.78 4.08 10.76
CA CYS A 63 -8.18 2.88 11.34
C CYS A 63 -8.51 2.86 12.84
N SER A 64 -9.07 1.75 13.34
CA SER A 64 -9.38 1.58 14.76
C SER A 64 -8.34 0.75 15.53
N GLY A 65 -7.53 -0.02 14.81
CA GLY A 65 -6.41 -0.81 15.29
C GLY A 65 -5.07 -0.28 14.81
N ASP A 66 -4.09 -1.17 14.60
CA ASP A 66 -2.77 -0.83 14.08
C ASP A 66 -2.85 -0.53 12.57
N LEU A 67 -2.14 0.52 12.12
CA LEU A 67 -1.94 0.84 10.71
C LEU A 67 -0.62 0.22 10.24
N TRP A 68 -0.71 -0.64 9.23
CA TRP A 68 0.43 -1.32 8.62
C TRP A 68 0.81 -0.64 7.30
N ALA A 69 2.11 -0.44 7.05
CA ALA A 69 2.65 0.04 5.79
C ALA A 69 3.53 -1.04 5.15
N VAL A 70 3.10 -1.61 4.02
CA VAL A 70 3.87 -2.56 3.21
C VAL A 70 4.29 -1.87 1.92
N PHE A 71 5.59 -1.62 1.73
CA PHE A 71 6.07 -0.90 0.56
C PHE A 71 7.54 -1.17 0.25
N GLY A 72 7.95 -0.75 -0.94
CA GLY A 72 9.33 -0.74 -1.38
C GLY A 72 9.64 0.45 -2.27
N CYS A 73 10.86 0.51 -2.77
CA CYS A 73 11.28 1.49 -3.76
C CYS A 73 11.81 0.82 -5.02
N GLY A 74 11.59 1.47 -6.17
CA GLY A 74 12.18 1.02 -7.43
C GLY A 74 13.69 1.23 -7.45
N GLY A 75 14.41 0.26 -8.00
CA GLY A 75 15.81 0.39 -8.39
C GLY A 75 15.97 1.24 -9.66
N ASP A 76 17.20 1.70 -9.94
CA ASP A 76 17.52 2.60 -11.05
C ASP A 76 16.65 3.87 -11.06
N ARG A 77 16.38 4.40 -9.88
CA ARG A 77 15.55 5.57 -9.61
C ARG A 77 16.19 6.42 -8.51
N ASP A 78 15.52 7.50 -8.14
CA ASP A 78 15.95 8.39 -7.07
C ASP A 78 16.20 7.62 -5.76
N VAL A 79 17.48 7.61 -5.34
CA VAL A 79 17.94 6.95 -4.12
C VAL A 79 17.59 7.77 -2.88
N GLY A 80 17.53 9.10 -3.02
CA GLY A 80 17.29 10.02 -1.90
C GLY A 80 15.95 9.81 -1.22
N LYS A 81 14.92 9.43 -1.98
CA LYS A 81 13.58 9.19 -1.44
C LYS A 81 13.47 7.95 -0.53
N ARG A 82 14.44 7.01 -0.58
CA ARG A 82 14.35 5.72 0.12
C ARG A 82 14.27 5.90 1.63
N SER A 83 15.27 6.55 2.21
CA SER A 83 15.30 6.83 3.66
C SER A 83 14.16 7.76 4.08
N GLU A 84 13.76 8.70 3.22
CA GLU A 84 12.64 9.59 3.50
C GLU A 84 11.31 8.82 3.55
N MET A 85 11.07 7.88 2.64
CA MET A 85 9.89 7.00 2.70
C MET A 85 9.90 6.12 3.95
N GLY A 86 11.06 5.60 4.36
CA GLY A 86 11.21 4.89 5.64
C GLY A 86 10.81 5.75 6.84
N ARG A 87 11.32 6.98 6.90
CA ARG A 87 10.99 7.95 7.96
C ARG A 87 9.50 8.27 8.00
N VAL A 88 8.89 8.52 6.84
CA VAL A 88 7.45 8.81 6.73
C VAL A 88 6.62 7.60 7.20
N ALA A 89 6.96 6.40 6.73
CA ALA A 89 6.23 5.19 7.11
C ALA A 89 6.28 4.96 8.62
N GLN A 90 7.46 5.08 9.24
CA GLN A 90 7.60 4.87 10.68
C GLN A 90 6.91 5.97 11.52
N ALA A 91 6.82 7.18 11.01
CA ALA A 91 6.16 8.27 11.73
C ALA A 91 4.63 8.13 11.74
N LEU A 92 4.04 7.44 10.78
CA LEU A 92 2.59 7.43 10.53
C LEU A 92 1.95 6.03 10.59
N ALA A 93 2.74 4.97 10.54
CA ALA A 93 2.26 3.60 10.67
C ALA A 93 2.80 2.95 11.94
N ASP A 94 1.98 2.10 12.57
CA ASP A 94 2.35 1.33 13.76
C ASP A 94 3.25 0.15 13.42
N ARG A 95 3.14 -0.37 12.19
CA ARG A 95 3.91 -1.49 11.68
C ARG A 95 4.43 -1.19 10.27
N VAL A 96 5.72 -1.42 10.06
CA VAL A 96 6.39 -1.18 8.77
C VAL A 96 6.97 -2.48 8.24
N VAL A 97 6.58 -2.83 7.01
CA VAL A 97 7.13 -3.97 6.26
C VAL A 97 7.77 -3.43 4.98
N VAL A 98 9.08 -3.55 4.89
CA VAL A 98 9.84 -3.13 3.72
C VAL A 98 10.05 -4.32 2.79
N THR A 99 9.70 -4.15 1.53
CA THR A 99 9.78 -5.22 0.53
C THR A 99 10.26 -4.69 -0.83
N ASN A 100 10.35 -5.58 -1.82
CA ASN A 100 10.66 -5.18 -3.19
C ASN A 100 9.47 -4.49 -3.86
N ASP A 101 9.78 -3.47 -4.65
CA ASP A 101 8.91 -2.93 -5.70
C ASP A 101 9.38 -3.49 -7.05
N ASN A 102 10.09 -2.72 -7.84
CA ASN A 102 10.78 -3.11 -9.08
C ASN A 102 12.28 -2.90 -8.87
N PRO A 103 13.06 -3.86 -8.34
CA PRO A 103 14.48 -3.66 -8.06
C PRO A 103 15.32 -3.43 -9.33
N ARG A 104 14.88 -3.86 -10.48
CA ARG A 104 15.58 -3.72 -11.77
C ARG A 104 17.00 -4.29 -11.70
N SER A 105 18.04 -3.48 -12.00
CA SER A 105 19.43 -3.91 -11.96
C SER A 105 20.08 -3.84 -10.57
N GLU A 106 19.44 -3.17 -9.61
CA GLU A 106 19.99 -3.01 -8.27
C GLU A 106 19.75 -4.24 -7.38
N ASP A 107 20.63 -4.42 -6.39
CA ASP A 107 20.46 -5.41 -5.34
C ASP A 107 19.23 -5.07 -4.47
N PRO A 108 18.22 -5.96 -4.43
CA PRO A 108 17.01 -5.74 -3.64
C PRO A 108 17.27 -5.46 -2.16
N LEU A 109 18.23 -6.16 -1.57
CA LEU A 109 18.57 -5.99 -0.16
C LEU A 109 19.15 -4.60 0.13
N ARG A 110 19.97 -4.06 -0.75
CA ARG A 110 20.50 -2.71 -0.62
C ARG A 110 19.42 -1.65 -0.68
N ILE A 111 18.40 -1.84 -1.54
CA ILE A 111 17.24 -0.95 -1.60
C ILE A 111 16.48 -0.99 -0.27
N ALA A 112 16.19 -2.18 0.23
CA ALA A 112 15.47 -2.36 1.48
C ALA A 112 16.23 -1.77 2.68
N GLN A 113 17.55 -1.97 2.76
CA GLN A 113 18.41 -1.39 3.78
C GLN A 113 18.44 0.15 3.72
N ALA A 114 18.46 0.73 2.50
CA ALA A 114 18.39 2.18 2.33
C ALA A 114 17.05 2.78 2.78
N ILE A 115 15.95 2.04 2.64
CA ILE A 115 14.64 2.43 3.20
C ILE A 115 14.68 2.32 4.72
N ALA A 116 15.13 1.18 5.26
CA ALA A 116 15.20 0.91 6.69
C ALA A 116 16.13 1.89 7.44
N ALA A 117 17.18 2.41 6.80
CA ALA A 117 18.04 3.43 7.35
C ALA A 117 17.32 4.75 7.68
N GLY A 118 16.15 4.99 7.10
CA GLY A 118 15.28 6.12 7.46
C GLY A 118 14.40 5.85 8.68
N CYS A 119 14.37 4.62 9.15
CA CYS A 119 13.61 4.21 10.33
C CYS A 119 14.53 4.18 11.56
N SER A 120 14.01 4.62 12.69
CA SER A 120 14.72 4.57 13.99
C SER A 120 14.18 3.41 14.82
N GLY A 121 15.04 2.49 15.29
CA GLY A 121 14.66 1.36 16.16
C GLY A 121 14.29 0.07 15.44
N ASP A 122 13.90 -0.95 16.23
CA ASP A 122 13.74 -2.34 15.79
C ASP A 122 12.37 -2.66 15.14
N GLY A 123 11.56 -1.65 14.81
CA GLY A 123 10.16 -1.81 14.40
C GLY A 123 9.93 -2.11 12.91
N VAL A 124 10.99 -2.36 12.12
CA VAL A 124 10.88 -2.58 10.67
C VAL A 124 11.14 -4.04 10.35
N HIS A 125 10.16 -4.67 9.69
CA HIS A 125 10.31 -6.00 9.13
C HIS A 125 10.76 -5.90 7.66
N ILE A 126 11.81 -6.62 7.29
CA ILE A 126 12.28 -6.69 5.89
C ILE A 126 11.95 -8.08 5.35
N GLU A 127 11.11 -8.12 4.32
CA GLU A 127 10.80 -9.31 3.54
C GLU A 127 10.88 -8.98 2.06
N LEU A 128 11.88 -9.53 1.38
CA LEU A 128 12.17 -9.18 -0.01
C LEU A 128 11.18 -9.79 -1.01
N ASP A 129 10.59 -10.94 -0.70
CA ASP A 129 9.49 -11.47 -1.50
C ASP A 129 8.22 -10.67 -1.22
N ARG A 130 7.78 -9.92 -2.21
CA ARG A 130 6.63 -9.02 -2.05
C ARG A 130 5.33 -9.77 -1.75
N ALA A 131 5.14 -10.96 -2.31
CA ALA A 131 3.96 -11.76 -2.02
C ALA A 131 3.98 -12.23 -0.56
N GLU A 132 5.14 -12.68 -0.06
CA GLU A 132 5.30 -13.07 1.34
C GLU A 132 5.17 -11.88 2.28
N ALA A 133 5.69 -10.69 1.93
CA ALA A 133 5.53 -9.48 2.70
C ALA A 133 4.05 -9.09 2.88
N ILE A 134 3.27 -9.16 1.80
CA ILE A 134 1.82 -8.92 1.82
C ILE A 134 1.12 -9.97 2.69
N ARG A 135 1.43 -11.25 2.49
CA ARG A 135 0.88 -12.35 3.31
C ARG A 135 1.21 -12.19 4.78
N TYR A 136 2.46 -11.87 5.10
CA TYR A 136 2.90 -11.63 6.47
C TYR A 136 2.10 -10.53 7.16
N ALA A 137 1.97 -9.37 6.51
CA ALA A 137 1.22 -8.26 7.06
C ALA A 137 -0.26 -8.62 7.30
N ILE A 138 -0.91 -9.23 6.29
CA ILE A 138 -2.33 -9.59 6.38
C ILE A 138 -2.59 -10.66 7.43
N ARG A 139 -1.73 -11.67 7.55
CA ARG A 139 -1.87 -12.72 8.57
C ARG A 139 -1.62 -12.22 9.99
N SER A 140 -0.69 -11.26 10.14
CA SER A 140 -0.33 -10.68 11.44
C SER A 140 -1.29 -9.61 11.92
N ALA A 141 -2.00 -8.96 11.01
CA ALA A 141 -2.98 -7.93 11.32
C ALA A 141 -4.15 -8.49 12.13
N LYS A 142 -4.70 -7.69 13.03
CA LYS A 142 -5.84 -8.04 13.91
C LYS A 142 -7.13 -7.39 13.41
N ALA A 143 -8.25 -7.74 14.03
CA ALA A 143 -9.52 -7.06 13.80
C ALA A 143 -9.37 -5.56 14.10
N GLY A 144 -9.85 -4.72 13.19
CA GLY A 144 -9.72 -3.26 13.28
C GLY A 144 -8.45 -2.70 12.64
N ASP A 145 -7.44 -3.53 12.33
CA ASP A 145 -6.23 -3.09 11.65
C ASP A 145 -6.51 -2.73 10.19
N THR A 146 -5.66 -1.83 9.67
CA THR A 146 -5.64 -1.47 8.26
C THR A 146 -4.24 -1.76 7.69
N VAL A 147 -4.17 -2.50 6.59
CA VAL A 147 -2.92 -2.81 5.86
C VAL A 147 -2.90 -2.00 4.56
N LEU A 148 -1.97 -1.05 4.45
CA LEU A 148 -1.67 -0.35 3.21
C LEU A 148 -0.57 -1.11 2.46
N VAL A 149 -0.87 -1.56 1.24
CA VAL A 149 0.12 -2.08 0.28
C VAL A 149 0.38 -0.98 -0.75
N ALA A 150 1.56 -0.35 -0.67
CA ALA A 150 1.90 0.83 -1.45
C ALA A 150 3.02 0.59 -2.48
N GLY A 151 2.99 1.40 -3.54
CA GLY A 151 4.03 1.47 -4.57
C GLY A 151 3.54 1.09 -5.96
N LYS A 152 3.02 -0.12 -6.14
CA LYS A 152 2.67 -0.66 -7.47
C LYS A 152 1.26 -0.29 -7.93
N GLY A 153 0.31 -0.17 -7.01
CA GLY A 153 -1.08 0.14 -7.36
C GLY A 153 -1.64 -0.81 -8.43
N HIS A 154 -1.89 -0.31 -9.62
CA HIS A 154 -2.43 -1.07 -10.76
C HIS A 154 -1.37 -1.80 -11.60
N GLU A 155 -0.08 -1.70 -11.25
CA GLU A 155 0.96 -2.44 -11.97
C GLU A 155 0.76 -3.96 -11.81
N ASN A 156 0.75 -4.66 -12.93
CA ASN A 156 0.50 -6.11 -12.98
C ASN A 156 1.79 -6.93 -13.26
N TYR A 157 2.95 -6.36 -12.96
CA TYR A 157 4.25 -6.99 -13.11
C TYR A 157 5.24 -6.53 -12.04
N GLN A 158 6.30 -7.32 -11.85
CA GLN A 158 7.50 -6.96 -11.10
C GLN A 158 8.72 -7.04 -12.02
N HIS A 159 9.59 -6.02 -12.01
CA HIS A 159 10.78 -5.95 -12.82
C HIS A 159 12.02 -6.30 -11.98
N ILE A 160 12.58 -7.49 -12.20
CA ILE A 160 13.73 -8.05 -11.46
C ILE A 160 14.84 -8.37 -12.46
N GLY A 161 15.98 -7.70 -12.36
CA GLY A 161 17.04 -7.80 -13.36
C GLY A 161 16.51 -7.38 -14.73
N HIS A 162 16.60 -8.27 -15.71
CA HIS A 162 16.10 -8.06 -17.07
C HIS A 162 14.71 -8.66 -17.30
N GLU A 163 14.10 -9.28 -16.29
CA GLU A 163 12.84 -9.99 -16.42
C GLU A 163 11.68 -9.15 -15.91
N ARG A 164 10.57 -9.21 -16.63
CA ARG A 164 9.26 -8.76 -16.15
C ARG A 164 8.44 -9.99 -15.78
N ARG A 165 8.16 -10.16 -14.52
CA ARG A 165 7.35 -11.27 -13.99
C ARG A 165 5.93 -10.79 -13.72
N PRO A 166 4.89 -11.54 -14.10
CA PRO A 166 3.52 -11.21 -13.69
C PRO A 166 3.42 -11.11 -12.16
N PHE A 167 2.80 -10.04 -11.69
CA PHE A 167 2.61 -9.79 -10.26
C PHE A 167 1.52 -8.74 -10.06
N SER A 168 0.64 -8.93 -9.09
CA SER A 168 -0.39 -7.95 -8.74
C SER A 168 -0.57 -7.91 -7.22
N ASP A 169 -0.45 -6.71 -6.63
CA ASP A 169 -0.70 -6.48 -5.21
C ASP A 169 -2.12 -6.88 -4.82
N VAL A 170 -3.10 -6.55 -5.67
CA VAL A 170 -4.51 -6.86 -5.42
C VAL A 170 -4.73 -8.36 -5.37
N VAL A 171 -4.22 -9.11 -6.36
CA VAL A 171 -4.36 -10.58 -6.40
C VAL A 171 -3.68 -11.23 -5.20
N CYS A 172 -2.46 -10.79 -4.84
CA CYS A 172 -1.76 -11.31 -3.67
C CYS A 172 -2.53 -11.03 -2.37
N ALA A 173 -3.11 -9.83 -2.24
CA ALA A 173 -3.89 -9.45 -1.08
C ALA A 173 -5.20 -10.25 -0.99
N GLU A 174 -5.92 -10.42 -2.10
CA GLU A 174 -7.14 -11.25 -2.16
C GLU A 174 -6.85 -12.70 -1.76
N GLN A 175 -5.76 -13.27 -2.27
CA GLN A 175 -5.34 -14.62 -1.91
C GLN A 175 -4.99 -14.73 -0.42
N ALA A 176 -4.23 -13.78 0.13
CA ALA A 176 -3.85 -13.78 1.54
C ALA A 176 -5.06 -13.63 2.48
N LEU A 177 -6.05 -12.81 2.09
CA LEU A 177 -7.30 -12.66 2.83
C LEU A 177 -8.12 -13.97 2.80
N TRP A 178 -8.25 -14.61 1.63
CA TRP A 178 -8.92 -15.88 1.49
C TRP A 178 -8.27 -17.01 2.32
N GLU A 179 -6.94 -17.10 2.30
CA GLU A 179 -6.18 -18.05 3.11
C GLU A 179 -6.41 -17.83 4.62
N ARG A 180 -6.51 -16.57 5.04
CA ARG A 180 -6.77 -16.20 6.44
C ARG A 180 -8.18 -16.58 6.90
N GLU A 181 -9.17 -16.50 6.03
CA GLU A 181 -10.57 -16.87 6.32
C GLU A 181 -10.80 -18.39 6.35
N GLY A 182 -9.75 -19.19 6.21
CA GLY A 182 -9.85 -20.65 6.21
C GLY A 182 -10.13 -21.24 4.83
N GLY A 183 -9.62 -20.61 3.78
CA GLY A 183 -9.65 -21.15 2.43
C GLY A 183 -9.25 -22.61 2.40
N LEU A 184 -9.99 -23.41 1.66
CA LEU A 184 -10.06 -24.89 1.61
C LEU A 184 -8.81 -25.61 2.19
N GLN A 185 -9.04 -26.27 3.32
CA GLN A 185 -8.15 -27.35 3.81
C GLN A 185 -8.15 -28.54 2.85
#